data_03db444e0449e0cfcba2e78a4be08242
#
_entry.id   03db444e0449e0cfcba2e78a4be08242
#
_cell.length_a   1.000
_cell.length_b   1.000
_cell.length_c   1.000
_cell.angle_alpha   90.00
_cell.angle_beta   90.00
_cell.angle_gamma   90.00
#
_symmetry.space_group_name_H-M   'P 1'
#
loop_
_entity.id
_entity.type
_entity.pdbx_description
1 polymer ?
#
loop_
_entity_poly.entity_id
_entity_poly.type
_entity_poly.pdbx_seq_one_letter_code
_entity_poly.pdbx_strand_id
1 'polypeptide(L)'
;MTTHFAVSTETTDELVVIACTGELDIATAPDVERAIGDAVAADTPKLIRLDWSGLTFMDSTGIRLLLSTVRRCKEAGFELVWDLSPPAQRALDAVGIHDDLLRSYGENGS
;
A
#
# COMPACT_ATOMS: atom_id res chain seq x y z
N MET A 1 21.82 -14.04 6.60
CA MET A 1 21.19 -12.93 7.35
C MET A 1 19.78 -12.73 6.86
N THR A 2 18.84 -12.66 7.75
CA THR A 2 17.44 -12.52 7.37
C THR A 2 17.09 -11.05 7.23
N THR A 3 16.34 -10.70 6.22
CA THR A 3 15.80 -9.36 6.09
C THR A 3 14.58 -9.26 7.00
N HIS A 4 14.59 -8.32 7.91
CA HIS A 4 13.45 -8.15 8.80
C HIS A 4 12.42 -7.27 8.14
N PHE A 5 11.17 -7.70 8.21
CA PHE A 5 10.09 -6.88 7.77
C PHE A 5 9.74 -5.87 8.86
N ALA A 6 9.46 -4.65 8.48
CA ALA A 6 9.00 -3.63 9.40
C ALA A 6 7.96 -2.75 8.72
N VAL A 7 6.95 -2.37 9.49
CA VAL A 7 5.96 -1.39 9.06
C VAL A 7 5.89 -0.31 10.13
N SER A 8 5.85 0.94 9.70
CA SER A 8 5.72 2.08 10.63
C SER A 8 4.69 3.05 10.09
N THR A 9 4.08 3.79 10.99
CA THR A 9 3.09 4.80 10.64
C THR A 9 3.48 6.12 11.25
N GLU A 10 3.50 7.17 10.42
CA GLU A 10 3.72 8.53 10.90
C GLU A 10 2.54 9.37 10.46
N THR A 11 1.99 10.13 11.37
CA THR A 11 0.82 10.96 11.09
C THR A 11 1.16 12.42 11.34
N THR A 12 0.87 13.26 10.35
CA THR A 12 0.97 14.71 10.49
C THR A 12 -0.45 15.28 10.35
N ASP A 13 -0.58 16.61 10.37
CA ASP A 13 -1.90 17.21 10.18
C ASP A 13 -2.41 16.98 8.76
N GLU A 14 -1.52 16.68 7.81
CA GLU A 14 -1.87 16.61 6.39
C GLU A 14 -1.91 15.21 5.82
N LEU A 15 -1.14 14.28 6.35
CA LEU A 15 -1.11 12.93 5.77
C LEU A 15 -0.66 11.88 6.78
N VAL A 16 -0.97 10.63 6.45
CA VAL A 16 -0.47 9.47 7.15
C VAL A 16 0.50 8.77 6.21
N VAL A 17 1.73 8.52 6.67
CA VAL A 17 2.70 7.75 5.89
C VAL A 17 2.79 6.35 6.51
N ILE A 18 2.55 5.33 5.71
CA ILE A 18 2.71 3.94 6.12
C ILE A 18 3.90 3.40 5.35
N ALA A 19 5.02 3.21 6.05
CA ALA A 19 6.28 2.81 5.44
C ALA A 19 6.56 1.34 5.72
N CYS A 20 6.97 0.61 4.69
CA CYS A 20 7.31 -0.80 4.81
C CYS A 20 8.69 -1.07 4.28
N THR A 21 9.44 -1.93 4.98
CA THR A 21 10.74 -2.40 4.54
C THR A 21 10.76 -3.93 4.64
N GLY A 22 11.60 -4.56 3.84
CA GLY A 22 11.76 -6.01 3.87
C GLY A 22 10.88 -6.72 2.86
N GLU A 23 10.39 -7.90 3.20
CA GLU A 23 9.63 -8.72 2.28
C GLU A 23 8.16 -8.65 2.60
N LEU A 24 7.35 -8.29 1.60
CA LEU A 24 5.90 -8.24 1.74
C LEU A 24 5.30 -9.48 1.12
N ASP A 25 4.81 -10.37 1.97
CA ASP A 25 4.25 -11.65 1.58
C ASP A 25 3.09 -12.00 2.51
N ILE A 26 2.62 -13.24 2.43
CA ILE A 26 1.45 -13.67 3.21
C ILE A 26 1.70 -13.59 4.72
N ALA A 27 2.95 -13.73 5.16
CA ALA A 27 3.27 -13.70 6.58
C ALA A 27 3.30 -12.28 7.13
N THR A 28 3.65 -11.29 6.31
CA THR A 28 3.84 -9.91 6.77
C THR A 28 2.68 -8.99 6.39
N ALA A 29 1.89 -9.36 5.38
CA ALA A 29 0.77 -8.53 4.93
C ALA A 29 -0.23 -8.17 6.04
N PRO A 30 -0.56 -9.05 7.00
CA PRO A 30 -1.52 -8.68 8.05
C PRO A 30 -1.12 -7.44 8.86
N ASP A 31 0.18 -7.25 9.10
CA ASP A 31 0.64 -6.07 9.85
C ASP A 31 0.40 -4.78 9.05
N VAL A 32 0.64 -4.84 7.75
CA VAL A 32 0.40 -3.68 6.87
C VAL A 32 -1.10 -3.41 6.78
N GLU A 33 -1.89 -4.46 6.64
CA GLU A 33 -3.34 -4.35 6.55
C GLU A 33 -3.91 -3.68 7.79
N ARG A 34 -3.38 -4.03 8.96
CA ARG A 34 -3.82 -3.41 10.22
C ARG A 34 -3.48 -1.93 10.24
N ALA A 35 -2.28 -1.56 9.80
CA ALA A 35 -1.86 -0.17 9.78
C ALA A 35 -2.76 0.65 8.84
N ILE A 36 -3.08 0.11 7.68
CA ILE A 36 -3.97 0.76 6.73
C ILE A 36 -5.37 0.90 7.33
N GLY A 37 -5.86 -0.17 7.95
CA GLY A 37 -7.19 -0.15 8.58
C GLY A 37 -7.30 0.90 9.68
N ASP A 38 -6.25 1.04 10.50
CA ASP A 38 -6.23 2.03 11.55
C ASP A 38 -6.24 3.45 10.97
N ALA A 39 -5.50 3.68 9.88
CA ALA A 39 -5.45 4.99 9.24
C ALA A 39 -6.81 5.37 8.65
N VAL A 40 -7.48 4.42 8.01
CA VAL A 40 -8.81 4.67 7.44
C VAL A 40 -9.84 4.90 8.54
N ALA A 41 -9.73 4.14 9.63
CA ALA A 41 -10.67 4.27 10.75
C ALA A 41 -10.52 5.60 11.47
N ALA A 42 -9.31 6.15 11.51
CA ALA A 42 -9.08 7.45 12.16
C ALA A 42 -9.73 8.60 11.38
N ASP A 43 -9.94 8.40 10.08
CA ASP A 43 -10.72 9.32 9.25
C ASP A 43 -10.08 10.70 9.01
N THR A 44 -9.05 11.07 9.69
CA THR A 44 -8.28 12.28 9.44
C THR A 44 -6.83 12.01 9.79
N PRO A 45 -5.90 12.50 8.98
CA PRO A 45 -6.09 13.18 7.69
C PRO A 45 -6.56 12.22 6.59
N LYS A 46 -7.08 12.78 5.50
CA LYS A 46 -7.66 11.99 4.39
C LYS A 46 -6.67 11.70 3.27
N LEU A 47 -5.39 11.85 3.50
CA LEU A 47 -4.35 11.52 2.54
C LEU A 47 -3.46 10.43 3.14
N ILE A 48 -3.32 9.32 2.43
CA ILE A 48 -2.45 8.22 2.86
C ILE A 48 -1.36 8.05 1.81
N ARG A 49 -0.11 7.98 2.28
CA ARG A 49 1.02 7.67 1.43
C ARG A 49 1.58 6.32 1.85
N LEU A 50 1.65 5.40 0.89
CA LEU A 50 2.29 4.11 1.11
C LEU A 50 3.74 4.24 0.66
N ASP A 51 4.65 4.30 1.61
CA ASP A 51 6.07 4.35 1.28
C ASP A 51 6.61 2.93 1.30
N TRP A 52 6.51 2.27 0.17
CA TRP A 52 6.98 0.89 -0.01
C TRP A 52 8.30 0.87 -0.77
N SER A 53 9.03 1.99 -0.74
CA SER A 53 10.33 2.09 -1.41
C SER A 53 11.39 1.21 -0.76
N GLY A 54 11.18 0.80 0.48
CA GLY A 54 12.14 -0.06 1.19
C GLY A 54 11.87 -1.55 1.04
N LEU A 55 10.86 -1.96 0.25
CA LEU A 55 10.58 -3.37 0.06
C LEU A 55 11.66 -4.02 -0.81
N THR A 56 12.17 -5.15 -0.36
CA THR A 56 13.14 -5.93 -1.10
C THR A 56 12.48 -7.05 -1.89
N PHE A 57 11.22 -7.35 -1.60
CA PHE A 57 10.46 -8.41 -2.24
C PHE A 57 8.97 -8.13 -2.07
N MET A 58 8.19 -8.42 -3.11
CA MET A 58 6.73 -8.37 -3.03
C MET A 58 6.16 -9.45 -3.94
N ASP A 59 5.24 -10.25 -3.42
CA ASP A 59 4.57 -11.28 -4.21
C ASP A 59 3.11 -10.89 -4.45
N SER A 60 2.30 -11.83 -4.91
CA SER A 60 0.90 -11.55 -5.24
C SER A 60 0.08 -11.11 -4.03
N THR A 61 0.50 -11.46 -2.82
CA THR A 61 -0.19 -10.99 -1.62
C THR A 61 -0.06 -9.48 -1.50
N GLY A 62 1.14 -8.95 -1.75
CA GLY A 62 1.36 -7.50 -1.74
C GLY A 62 0.59 -6.81 -2.84
N ILE A 63 0.51 -7.42 -4.03
CA ILE A 63 -0.26 -6.85 -5.13
C ILE A 63 -1.73 -6.73 -4.74
N ARG A 64 -2.31 -7.81 -4.18
CA ARG A 64 -3.70 -7.78 -3.75
C ARG A 64 -3.94 -6.75 -2.64
N LEU A 65 -2.99 -6.62 -1.73
CA LEU A 65 -3.09 -5.64 -0.66
C LEU A 65 -3.11 -4.22 -1.22
N LEU A 66 -2.24 -3.94 -2.20
CA LEU A 66 -2.22 -2.62 -2.83
C LEU A 66 -3.55 -2.34 -3.53
N LEU A 67 -4.08 -3.31 -4.29
CA LEU A 67 -5.35 -3.14 -4.96
C LEU A 67 -6.51 -2.91 -3.98
N SER A 68 -6.56 -3.68 -2.89
CA SER A 68 -7.62 -3.52 -1.91
C SER A 68 -7.51 -2.19 -1.19
N THR A 69 -6.30 -1.69 -0.99
CA THR A 69 -6.09 -0.39 -0.35
C THR A 69 -6.57 0.73 -1.26
N VAL A 70 -6.28 0.63 -2.56
CA VAL A 70 -6.79 1.62 -3.53
C VAL A 70 -8.32 1.68 -3.45
N ARG A 71 -8.97 0.51 -3.45
CA ARG A 71 -10.43 0.46 -3.38
C ARG A 71 -10.95 1.05 -2.07
N ARG A 72 -10.36 0.66 -0.94
CA ARG A 72 -10.81 1.16 0.37
C ARG A 72 -10.71 2.66 0.47
N CYS A 73 -9.60 3.22 -0.01
CA CYS A 73 -9.40 4.66 0.04
C CYS A 73 -10.41 5.38 -0.83
N LYS A 74 -10.71 4.86 -2.01
CA LYS A 74 -11.73 5.48 -2.86
C LYS A 74 -13.10 5.44 -2.21
N GLU A 75 -13.47 4.32 -1.63
CA GLU A 75 -14.76 4.17 -0.98
C GLU A 75 -14.90 5.07 0.25
N ALA A 76 -13.81 5.29 0.96
CA ALA A 76 -13.83 6.10 2.18
C ALA A 76 -13.53 7.58 1.94
N GLY A 77 -13.26 7.97 0.69
CA GLY A 77 -12.98 9.36 0.37
C GLY A 77 -11.56 9.80 0.68
N PHE A 78 -10.61 8.85 0.72
CA PHE A 78 -9.21 9.18 0.94
C PHE A 78 -8.49 9.34 -0.38
N GLU A 79 -7.50 10.23 -0.38
CA GLU A 79 -6.55 10.31 -1.47
C GLU A 79 -5.40 9.37 -1.12
N LEU A 80 -4.92 8.60 -2.08
CA LEU A 80 -3.85 7.62 -1.86
C LEU A 80 -2.73 7.86 -2.86
N VAL A 81 -1.50 7.93 -2.35
CA VAL A 81 -0.31 7.97 -3.20
C VAL A 81 0.63 6.86 -2.73
N TRP A 82 1.52 6.41 -3.61
CA TRP A 82 2.43 5.32 -3.28
C TRP A 82 3.78 5.51 -3.94
N ASP A 83 4.82 5.00 -3.25
CA ASP A 83 6.17 4.90 -3.78
C ASP A 83 6.57 3.44 -3.70
N LEU A 84 6.94 2.85 -4.81
CA LEU A 84 7.28 1.43 -4.86
C LEU A 84 8.77 1.24 -5.11
N SER A 85 9.36 0.26 -4.44
CA SER A 85 10.72 -0.16 -4.72
C SER A 85 10.81 -0.79 -6.10
N PRO A 86 11.99 -0.91 -6.68
CA PRO A 86 12.13 -1.63 -7.96
C PRO A 86 11.58 -3.07 -7.91
N PRO A 87 11.84 -3.88 -6.87
CA PRO A 87 11.22 -5.21 -6.82
C PRO A 87 9.70 -5.17 -6.78
N ALA A 88 9.11 -4.21 -6.04
CA ALA A 88 7.66 -4.10 -5.97
C ALA A 88 7.09 -3.67 -7.32
N GLN A 89 7.74 -2.73 -7.99
CA GLN A 89 7.31 -2.28 -9.32
C GLN A 89 7.39 -3.43 -10.32
N ARG A 90 8.47 -4.22 -10.28
CA ARG A 90 8.61 -5.36 -11.18
C ARG A 90 7.50 -6.40 -10.96
N ALA A 91 7.08 -6.59 -9.71
CA ALA A 91 6.00 -7.54 -9.43
C ALA A 91 4.69 -7.09 -10.10
N LEU A 92 4.39 -5.81 -10.03
CA LEU A 92 3.19 -5.28 -10.71
C LEU A 92 3.33 -5.37 -12.22
N ASP A 93 4.49 -5.01 -12.75
CA ASP A 93 4.73 -5.04 -14.19
C ASP A 93 4.60 -6.46 -14.73
N ALA A 94 5.05 -7.45 -13.97
CA ALA A 94 5.02 -8.85 -14.39
C ALA A 94 3.58 -9.36 -14.60
N VAL A 95 2.61 -8.79 -13.92
CA VAL A 95 1.21 -9.17 -14.08
C VAL A 95 0.41 -8.13 -14.88
N GLY A 96 1.11 -7.17 -15.48
CA GLY A 96 0.46 -6.19 -16.37
C GLY A 96 -0.28 -5.08 -15.66
N ILE A 97 -0.01 -4.85 -14.38
CA ILE A 97 -0.67 -3.77 -13.65
C ILE A 97 0.25 -2.55 -13.66
N HIS A 98 -0.16 -1.52 -14.38
CA HIS A 98 0.59 -0.27 -14.46
C HIS A 98 -0.16 0.81 -13.70
N ASP A 99 0.50 1.93 -13.44
CA ASP A 99 -0.07 3.00 -12.62
C ASP A 99 -1.44 3.46 -13.09
N ASP A 100 -1.66 3.56 -14.40
CA ASP A 100 -2.95 4.01 -14.91
C ASP A 100 -4.07 3.07 -14.49
N LEU A 101 -3.84 1.76 -14.61
CA LEU A 101 -4.83 0.76 -14.21
C LEU A 101 -5.04 0.81 -12.71
N LEU A 102 -3.96 0.93 -11.96
CA LEU A 102 -4.02 0.96 -10.51
C LEU A 102 -4.82 2.17 -10.03
N ARG A 103 -4.57 3.34 -10.62
CA ARG A 103 -5.28 4.56 -10.22
C ARG A 103 -6.77 4.49 -10.52
N SER A 104 -7.15 3.76 -11.57
CA SER A 104 -8.57 3.63 -11.92
C SER A 104 -9.27 2.49 -11.19
N TYR A 105 -8.51 1.64 -10.50
CA TYR A 105 -9.08 0.47 -9.82
C TYR A 105 -10.06 0.95 -8.74
N GLY A 106 -11.21 0.32 -8.67
CA GLY A 106 -12.23 0.69 -7.68
C GLY A 106 -13.12 1.85 -8.08
N GLU A 107 -12.82 2.48 -9.22
CA GLU A 107 -13.69 3.50 -9.71
C GLU A 107 -14.81 2.80 -10.40
N ASN A 108 -15.97 2.96 -9.91
CA ASN A 108 -17.06 2.48 -10.32
C ASN A 108 -17.08 1.91 -11.46
N GLY A 109 -16.63 1.22 -11.43
CA GLY A 109 -16.82 0.55 -12.23
C GLY A 109 -17.98 0.68 -12.80
N SER A 110 -18.02 1.24 -12.62
CA SER A 110 -18.96 1.33 -12.96
C SER A 110 -19.10 2.00 -13.05
#